data_4d850b6382f2f4c175d726e0049ee9c9
#
_entry.id   4d850b6382f2f4c175d726e0049ee9c9
#
_cell.length_a   1.000
_cell.length_b   1.000
_cell.length_c   1.000
_cell.angle_alpha   90.00
_cell.angle_beta   90.00
_cell.angle_gamma   90.00
#
_symmetry.space_group_name_H-M   'P 1'
#
loop_
_entity.id
_entity.type
_entity.pdbx_description
1 polymer ?
#
loop_
_entity_poly.entity_id
_entity_poly.type
_entity_poly.pdbx_seq_one_letter_code
_entity_poly.pdbx_strand_id
1 'polypeptide(L)'
;MGAGGAALADELIDADALLLAVPLYNWGVAAHVKAWYDVTYADPRIAGGALKGRPVVLATVLGGNYNRGTPKEGWDHSTPWLRRVIEDVWGADLLVVQREFTLVGVNPALEQFTEMAAEIRTAAEELAAHHGRSLARDGRRARLRDAGS
;
A
#
# COMPACT_ATOMS: atom_id res chain seq x y z
N MET A 1 -0.62 -25.35 -10.04
CA MET A 1 -0.28 -23.91 -10.13
C MET A 1 0.24 -23.61 -11.54
N GLY A 2 -0.29 -22.60 -12.22
CA GLY A 2 0.23 -22.20 -13.52
C GLY A 2 1.58 -21.47 -13.39
N ALA A 3 2.45 -21.55 -14.39
CA ALA A 3 3.77 -20.90 -14.40
C ALA A 3 3.74 -19.39 -14.04
N GLY A 4 2.64 -18.70 -14.32
CA GLY A 4 2.48 -17.28 -13.98
C GLY A 4 2.37 -16.99 -12.48
N GLY A 5 1.78 -17.87 -11.67
CA GLY A 5 1.66 -17.67 -10.24
C GLY A 5 2.99 -17.78 -9.50
N ALA A 6 3.83 -18.74 -9.92
CA ALA A 6 5.16 -18.90 -9.35
C ALA A 6 6.07 -17.69 -9.66
N ALA A 7 6.03 -17.16 -10.89
CA ALA A 7 6.81 -15.98 -11.27
C ALA A 7 6.41 -14.74 -10.45
N LEU A 8 5.11 -14.51 -10.21
CA LEU A 8 4.64 -13.40 -9.36
C LEU A 8 5.06 -13.57 -7.90
N ALA A 9 5.08 -14.81 -7.39
CA ALA A 9 5.57 -15.08 -6.05
C ALA A 9 7.08 -14.85 -5.94
N ASP A 10 7.86 -15.23 -6.95
CA ASP A 10 9.30 -14.97 -7.02
C ASP A 10 9.60 -13.46 -6.97
N GLU A 11 8.88 -12.63 -7.75
CA GLU A 11 9.02 -11.18 -7.70
C GLU A 11 8.83 -10.61 -6.29
N LEU A 12 7.83 -11.10 -5.55
CA LEU A 12 7.57 -10.66 -4.18
C LEU A 12 8.66 -11.12 -3.21
N ILE A 13 9.13 -12.34 -3.35
CA ILE A 13 10.11 -12.96 -2.45
C ILE A 13 11.50 -12.35 -2.65
N ASP A 14 11.87 -12.08 -3.89
CA ASP A 14 13.20 -11.56 -4.24
C ASP A 14 13.34 -10.05 -4.00
N ALA A 15 12.24 -9.31 -3.85
CA ALA A 15 12.28 -7.88 -3.60
C ALA A 15 12.75 -7.55 -2.18
N ASP A 16 13.65 -6.59 -2.02
CA ASP A 16 14.09 -6.06 -0.70
C ASP A 16 12.95 -5.31 0.02
N ALA A 17 12.05 -4.66 -0.74
CA ALA A 17 10.88 -3.96 -0.26
C ALA A 17 9.81 -3.92 -1.36
N LEU A 18 8.54 -3.75 -0.99
CA LEU A 18 7.43 -3.65 -1.92
C LEU A 18 6.81 -2.25 -1.88
N LEU A 19 6.44 -1.74 -3.06
CA LEU A 19 5.61 -0.54 -3.19
C LEU A 19 4.31 -0.91 -3.90
N LEU A 20 3.20 -0.81 -3.19
CA LEU A 20 1.86 -1.07 -3.70
C LEU A 20 1.12 0.26 -3.88
N ALA A 21 0.93 0.69 -5.11
CA ALA A 21 0.14 1.87 -5.46
C ALA A 21 -1.30 1.43 -5.80
N VAL A 22 -2.20 1.48 -4.81
CA VAL A 22 -3.56 0.93 -4.92
C VAL A 22 -4.59 2.00 -4.58
N PRO A 23 -5.17 2.67 -5.60
CA PRO A 23 -6.26 3.62 -5.38
C PRO A 23 -7.54 2.94 -4.89
N LEU A 24 -8.36 3.67 -4.14
CA LEU A 24 -9.71 3.25 -3.80
C LEU A 24 -10.63 3.36 -5.04
N TYR A 25 -11.12 2.23 -5.54
CA TYR A 25 -12.10 2.18 -6.63
C TYR A 25 -13.44 1.64 -6.14
N ASN A 26 -14.53 2.39 -6.37
CA ASN A 26 -15.87 1.97 -6.00
C ASN A 26 -15.92 1.40 -4.56
N TRP A 27 -15.27 2.10 -3.64
CA TRP A 27 -15.19 1.78 -2.20
C TRP A 27 -14.50 0.46 -1.84
N GLY A 28 -13.85 -0.21 -2.78
CA GLY A 28 -13.19 -1.51 -2.58
C GLY A 28 -11.84 -1.61 -3.26
N VAL A 29 -11.26 -2.80 -3.14
CA VAL A 29 -10.01 -3.16 -3.83
C VAL A 29 -10.30 -3.34 -5.32
N ALA A 30 -9.45 -2.78 -6.18
CA ALA A 30 -9.56 -2.98 -7.62
C ALA A 30 -9.47 -4.47 -7.98
N ALA A 31 -10.32 -4.91 -8.92
CA ALA A 31 -10.46 -6.33 -9.27
C ALA A 31 -9.12 -6.98 -9.69
N HIS A 32 -8.27 -6.25 -10.41
CA HIS A 32 -6.96 -6.75 -10.82
C HIS A 32 -5.99 -6.92 -9.64
N VAL A 33 -6.05 -6.06 -8.62
CA VAL A 33 -5.26 -6.21 -7.39
C VAL A 33 -5.72 -7.43 -6.60
N LYS A 34 -7.05 -7.64 -6.51
CA LYS A 34 -7.60 -8.84 -5.87
C LYS A 34 -7.19 -10.11 -6.61
N ALA A 35 -7.28 -10.12 -7.94
CA ALA A 35 -6.86 -11.26 -8.75
C ALA A 35 -5.35 -11.54 -8.61
N TRP A 36 -4.52 -10.49 -8.64
CA TRP A 36 -3.08 -10.61 -8.40
C TRP A 36 -2.78 -11.24 -7.04
N TYR A 37 -3.44 -10.76 -5.98
CA TYR A 37 -3.31 -11.33 -4.64
C TYR A 37 -3.71 -12.80 -4.60
N ASP A 38 -4.86 -13.17 -5.18
CA ASP A 38 -5.34 -14.55 -5.15
C ASP A 38 -4.39 -15.52 -5.86
N VAL A 39 -3.80 -15.07 -6.98
CA VAL A 39 -2.81 -15.86 -7.73
C VAL A 39 -1.50 -16.00 -6.96
N THR A 40 -1.01 -14.92 -6.35
CA THR A 40 0.24 -14.96 -5.57
C THR A 40 0.09 -15.74 -4.28
N TYR A 41 -1.03 -15.60 -3.58
CA TYR A 41 -1.30 -16.30 -2.33
C TYR A 41 -1.49 -17.82 -2.50
N ALA A 42 -1.81 -18.27 -3.72
CA ALA A 42 -1.85 -19.69 -4.05
C ALA A 42 -0.46 -20.37 -4.02
N ASP A 43 0.63 -19.58 -4.01
CA ASP A 43 1.97 -20.13 -3.80
C ASP A 43 2.20 -20.45 -2.32
N PRO A 44 2.55 -21.69 -1.96
CA PRO A 44 2.72 -22.10 -0.57
C PRO A 44 3.82 -21.33 0.17
N ARG A 45 4.80 -20.76 -0.52
CA ARG A 45 5.86 -19.95 0.08
C ARG A 45 5.29 -18.62 0.62
N ILE A 46 4.38 -17.98 -0.12
CA ILE A 46 3.70 -16.76 0.31
C ILE A 46 2.80 -17.05 1.51
N ALA A 47 1.97 -18.09 1.43
CA ALA A 47 1.12 -18.54 2.53
C ALA A 47 1.94 -19.01 3.75
N GLY A 48 3.17 -19.49 3.52
CA GLY A 48 4.12 -19.93 4.55
C GLY A 48 4.93 -18.81 5.22
N GLY A 49 4.67 -17.56 4.88
CA GLY A 49 5.28 -16.40 5.54
C GLY A 49 6.60 -15.94 4.93
N ALA A 50 6.85 -16.18 3.63
CA ALA A 50 8.05 -15.69 2.93
C ALA A 50 8.22 -14.16 2.96
N LEU A 51 7.11 -13.42 3.22
CA LEU A 51 7.11 -11.96 3.30
C LEU A 51 7.19 -11.41 4.74
N LYS A 52 7.34 -12.28 5.74
CA LYS A 52 7.41 -11.86 7.16
C LYS A 52 8.55 -10.86 7.39
N GLY A 53 8.21 -9.69 7.97
CA GLY A 53 9.15 -8.60 8.21
C GLY A 53 9.62 -7.87 6.94
N ARG A 54 9.04 -8.17 5.76
CA ARG A 54 9.33 -7.46 4.52
C ARG A 54 8.76 -6.06 4.57
N PRO A 55 9.53 -5.00 4.31
CA PRO A 55 8.99 -3.65 4.23
C PRO A 55 8.02 -3.50 3.06
N VAL A 56 6.82 -3.03 3.33
CA VAL A 56 5.80 -2.74 2.32
C VAL A 56 5.30 -1.32 2.49
N VAL A 57 5.36 -0.52 1.43
CA VAL A 57 4.72 0.79 1.38
C VAL A 57 3.42 0.66 0.59
N LEU A 58 2.29 0.94 1.23
CA LEU A 58 1.00 1.08 0.57
C LEU A 58 0.74 2.57 0.31
N ALA A 59 0.80 2.98 -0.95
CA ALA A 59 0.38 4.30 -1.39
C ALA A 59 -1.07 4.21 -1.91
N THR A 60 -2.01 4.86 -1.24
CA THR A 60 -3.41 4.85 -1.62
C THR A 60 -3.97 6.26 -1.76
N VAL A 61 -4.87 6.44 -2.72
CA VAL A 61 -5.58 7.71 -2.95
C VAL A 61 -7.09 7.49 -2.89
N LEU A 62 -7.78 8.42 -2.26
CA LEU A 62 -9.21 8.39 -2.02
C LEU A 62 -9.85 9.65 -2.61
N GLY A 63 -10.97 9.49 -3.35
CA GLY A 63 -11.64 10.60 -4.01
C GLY A 63 -12.24 11.64 -3.06
N GLY A 64 -12.74 11.21 -1.91
CA GLY A 64 -13.29 12.05 -0.85
C GLY A 64 -12.64 11.77 0.49
N ASN A 65 -13.33 12.15 1.57
CA ASN A 65 -12.94 11.82 2.93
C ASN A 65 -13.83 10.69 3.47
N TYR A 66 -13.20 9.64 3.98
CA TYR A 66 -13.85 8.43 4.53
C TYR A 66 -13.55 8.24 6.02
N ASN A 67 -12.94 9.24 6.66
CA ASN A 67 -12.57 9.21 8.06
C ASN A 67 -13.80 9.29 8.98
N ARG A 68 -13.58 8.99 10.26
CA ARG A 68 -14.60 9.07 11.30
C ARG A 68 -15.24 10.48 11.35
N GLY A 69 -16.56 10.52 11.49
CA GLY A 69 -17.34 11.76 11.53
C GLY A 69 -17.67 12.34 10.15
N THR A 70 -17.34 11.66 9.05
CA THR A 70 -17.72 12.09 7.69
C THR A 70 -18.94 11.30 7.17
N PRO A 71 -19.68 11.84 6.17
CA PRO A 71 -20.84 11.15 5.61
C PRO A 71 -20.56 9.78 4.99
N LYS A 72 -19.28 9.49 4.70
CA LYS A 72 -18.82 8.21 4.13
C LYS A 72 -17.91 7.43 5.08
N GLU A 73 -18.05 7.68 6.39
CA GLU A 73 -17.35 6.88 7.39
C GLU A 73 -17.64 5.39 7.18
N GLY A 74 -16.56 4.57 7.18
CA GLY A 74 -16.66 3.13 7.02
C GLY A 74 -16.92 2.63 5.59
N TRP A 75 -16.92 3.52 4.58
CA TRP A 75 -17.11 3.11 3.18
C TRP A 75 -15.80 2.69 2.48
N ASP A 76 -14.65 2.90 3.10
CA ASP A 76 -13.37 2.37 2.59
C ASP A 76 -13.25 0.89 2.97
N HIS A 77 -13.52 0.01 2.02
CA HIS A 77 -13.34 -1.44 2.15
C HIS A 77 -12.02 -1.92 1.54
N SER A 78 -11.21 -1.01 0.97
CA SER A 78 -9.91 -1.34 0.37
C SER A 78 -8.78 -1.31 1.39
N THR A 79 -8.58 -0.16 2.06
CA THR A 79 -7.45 0.01 2.98
C THR A 79 -7.49 -0.98 4.15
N PRO A 80 -8.61 -1.23 4.83
CA PRO A 80 -8.68 -2.24 5.89
C PRO A 80 -8.37 -3.66 5.40
N TRP A 81 -8.82 -4.02 4.19
CA TRP A 81 -8.51 -5.32 3.60
C TRP A 81 -7.04 -5.45 3.25
N LEU A 82 -6.44 -4.43 2.62
CA LEU A 82 -5.00 -4.42 2.30
C LEU A 82 -4.14 -4.49 3.56
N ARG A 83 -4.50 -3.77 4.61
CA ARG A 83 -3.82 -3.88 5.91
C ARG A 83 -3.88 -5.31 6.45
N ARG A 84 -5.07 -5.92 6.49
CA ARG A 84 -5.26 -7.29 6.93
C ARG A 84 -4.37 -8.27 6.17
N VAL A 85 -4.32 -8.13 4.85
CA VAL A 85 -3.50 -9.00 3.99
C VAL A 85 -2.01 -8.80 4.26
N ILE A 86 -1.56 -7.55 4.29
CA ILE A 86 -0.12 -7.24 4.37
C ILE A 86 0.40 -7.47 5.79
N GLU A 87 -0.27 -6.93 6.80
CA GLU A 87 0.17 -6.98 8.20
C GLU A 87 -0.09 -8.36 8.82
N ASP A 88 -1.34 -8.87 8.73
CA ASP A 88 -1.73 -10.06 9.49
C ASP A 88 -1.48 -11.36 8.71
N VAL A 89 -1.72 -11.38 7.39
CA VAL A 89 -1.59 -12.60 6.59
C VAL A 89 -0.15 -12.81 6.10
N TRP A 90 0.48 -11.77 5.56
CA TRP A 90 1.88 -11.83 5.12
C TRP A 90 2.88 -11.63 6.26
N GLY A 91 2.46 -11.00 7.37
CA GLY A 91 3.34 -10.63 8.47
C GLY A 91 4.39 -9.59 8.08
N ALA A 92 4.12 -8.81 7.05
CA ALA A 92 5.02 -7.80 6.50
C ALA A 92 4.96 -6.49 7.32
N ASP A 93 6.02 -5.70 7.26
CA ASP A 93 6.11 -4.41 7.93
C ASP A 93 5.49 -3.32 7.05
N LEU A 94 4.25 -2.93 7.35
CA LEU A 94 3.47 -2.00 6.54
C LEU A 94 3.69 -0.54 6.92
N LEU A 95 3.97 0.28 5.91
CA LEU A 95 3.95 1.74 5.95
C LEU A 95 2.84 2.23 5.01
N VAL A 96 1.95 3.10 5.48
CA VAL A 96 0.83 3.61 4.66
C VAL A 96 1.02 5.08 4.36
N VAL A 97 0.90 5.43 3.08
CA VAL A 97 0.77 6.80 2.58
C VAL A 97 -0.61 6.94 1.98
N GLN A 98 -1.48 7.70 2.62
CA GLN A 98 -2.85 7.92 2.17
C GLN A 98 -3.05 9.39 1.79
N ARG A 99 -3.67 9.63 0.63
CA ARG A 99 -4.08 10.95 0.19
C ARG A 99 -5.57 10.97 -0.11
N GLU A 100 -6.31 11.80 0.59
CA GLU A 100 -7.74 12.01 0.43
C GLU A 100 -8.03 13.20 -0.49
N PHE A 101 -9.31 13.42 -0.80
CA PHE A 101 -9.82 14.54 -1.59
C PHE A 101 -9.22 14.69 -3.01
N THR A 102 -8.85 13.57 -3.65
CA THR A 102 -8.27 13.61 -5.00
C THR A 102 -9.27 14.01 -6.09
N LEU A 103 -10.57 14.10 -5.78
CA LEU A 103 -11.62 14.60 -6.67
C LEU A 103 -11.89 16.11 -6.51
N VAL A 104 -11.19 16.82 -5.64
CA VAL A 104 -11.20 18.29 -5.64
C VAL A 104 -10.62 18.80 -6.96
N GLY A 105 -11.27 19.77 -7.59
CA GLY A 105 -10.97 20.22 -8.95
C GLY A 105 -11.61 19.37 -10.06
N VAL A 106 -12.29 18.27 -9.71
CA VAL A 106 -13.04 17.40 -10.65
C VAL A 106 -14.53 17.38 -10.28
N ASN A 107 -14.85 17.27 -8.99
CA ASN A 107 -16.19 17.27 -8.48
C ASN A 107 -16.52 18.61 -7.81
N PRO A 108 -17.42 19.44 -8.40
CA PRO A 108 -17.75 20.76 -7.85
C PRO A 108 -18.24 20.74 -6.40
N ALA A 109 -18.87 19.66 -5.93
CA ALA A 109 -19.33 19.52 -4.56
C ALA A 109 -18.16 19.50 -3.52
N LEU A 110 -16.94 19.29 -3.96
CA LEU A 110 -15.75 19.23 -3.12
C LEU A 110 -14.87 20.50 -3.15
N GLU A 111 -15.23 21.52 -3.94
CA GLU A 111 -14.47 22.78 -4.08
C GLU A 111 -14.25 23.51 -2.75
N GLN A 112 -15.21 23.39 -1.82
CA GLN A 112 -15.08 23.95 -0.47
C GLN A 112 -13.92 23.34 0.34
N PHE A 113 -13.33 22.24 -0.10
CA PHE A 113 -12.22 21.52 0.57
C PHE A 113 -10.87 21.75 -0.12
N THR A 114 -10.75 22.72 -1.04
CA THR A 114 -9.53 22.93 -1.85
C THR A 114 -8.28 23.16 -0.99
N GLU A 115 -8.35 24.00 0.03
CA GLU A 115 -7.21 24.25 0.94
C GLU A 115 -6.83 22.99 1.72
N MET A 116 -7.81 22.33 2.33
CA MET A 116 -7.59 21.08 3.07
C MET A 116 -7.00 19.98 2.16
N ALA A 117 -7.46 19.87 0.92
CA ALA A 117 -6.93 18.90 -0.05
C ALA A 117 -5.46 19.20 -0.40
N ALA A 118 -5.06 20.47 -0.48
CA ALA A 118 -3.68 20.87 -0.72
C ALA A 118 -2.77 20.54 0.47
N GLU A 119 -3.21 20.78 1.70
CA GLU A 119 -2.47 20.42 2.92
C GLU A 119 -2.28 18.91 3.04
N ILE A 120 -3.35 18.12 2.83
CA ILE A 120 -3.31 16.65 2.85
C ILE A 120 -2.35 16.11 1.78
N ARG A 121 -2.37 16.71 0.58
CA ARG A 121 -1.44 16.36 -0.48
C ARG A 121 0.01 16.56 -0.03
N THR A 122 0.33 17.75 0.48
CA THR A 122 1.69 18.10 0.94
C THR A 122 2.15 17.12 2.02
N ALA A 123 1.31 16.86 3.02
CA ALA A 123 1.63 15.92 4.10
C ALA A 123 1.86 14.49 3.58
N ALA A 124 1.06 14.01 2.62
CA ALA A 124 1.23 12.70 2.02
C ALA A 124 2.54 12.60 1.21
N GLU A 125 2.89 13.64 0.45
CA GLU A 125 4.15 13.70 -0.32
C GLU A 125 5.38 13.72 0.61
N GLU A 126 5.33 14.48 1.70
CA GLU A 126 6.39 14.51 2.73
C GLU A 126 6.54 13.15 3.43
N LEU A 127 5.44 12.51 3.80
CA LEU A 127 5.44 11.19 4.41
C LEU A 127 6.01 10.13 3.46
N ALA A 128 5.63 10.15 2.18
CA ALA A 128 6.18 9.26 1.15
C ALA A 128 7.69 9.42 1.01
N ALA A 129 8.16 10.67 0.95
CA ALA A 129 9.59 10.97 0.89
C ALA A 129 10.33 10.53 2.16
N HIS A 130 9.72 10.67 3.35
CA HIS A 130 10.28 10.20 4.62
C HIS A 130 10.44 8.67 4.62
N HIS A 131 9.40 7.92 4.27
CA HIS A 131 9.44 6.45 4.20
C HIS A 131 10.49 5.96 3.19
N GLY A 132 10.53 6.56 2.00
CA GLY A 132 11.53 6.21 0.99
C GLY A 132 12.97 6.40 1.49
N ARG A 133 13.26 7.52 2.17
CA ARG A 133 14.59 7.76 2.77
C ARG A 133 14.92 6.78 3.89
N SER A 134 13.93 6.38 4.71
CA SER A 134 14.14 5.40 5.78
C SER A 134 14.50 4.04 5.21
N LEU A 135 13.70 3.53 4.29
CA LEU A 135 13.93 2.25 3.64
C LEU A 135 15.29 2.18 2.93
N ALA A 136 15.68 3.27 2.24
CA ALA A 136 17.00 3.34 1.59
C ALA A 136 18.17 3.27 2.57
N ARG A 137 18.03 3.84 3.78
CA ARG A 137 19.04 3.75 4.85
C ARG A 137 19.12 2.34 5.42
N ASP A 138 17.99 1.72 5.68
CA ASP A 138 17.93 0.41 6.32
C ASP A 138 18.42 -0.68 5.37
N GLY A 139 18.06 -0.61 4.09
CA GLY A 139 18.58 -1.50 3.05
C GLY A 139 20.10 -1.38 2.83
N ARG A 140 20.67 -0.16 2.95
CA ARG A 140 22.15 0.01 2.93
C ARG A 140 22.82 -0.61 4.13
N ARG A 141 22.25 -0.45 5.33
CA ARG A 141 22.79 -1.03 6.56
C ARG A 141 22.77 -2.56 6.54
N ALA A 142 21.69 -3.16 6.01
CA ALA A 142 21.60 -4.61 5.85
C ALA A 142 22.72 -5.14 4.95
N ARG A 143 22.86 -4.56 3.75
CA ARG A 143 23.91 -4.97 2.78
C ARG A 143 25.34 -4.83 3.32
N LEU A 144 25.63 -3.81 4.13
CA LEU A 144 26.95 -3.63 4.73
C LEU A 144 27.27 -4.68 5.81
N ARG A 145 26.26 -5.19 6.52
CA ARG A 145 26.44 -6.28 7.49
C ARG A 145 26.75 -7.59 6.77
N ASP A 146 26.00 -7.88 5.69
CA ASP A 146 26.17 -9.12 4.92
C ASP A 146 27.53 -9.17 4.18
N ALA A 147 28.06 -8.01 3.74
CA ALA A 147 29.36 -7.90 3.09
C ALA A 147 30.57 -7.96 4.05
N GLY A 148 30.33 -7.87 5.36
CA GLY A 148 31.35 -7.92 6.41
C GLY A 148 31.46 -9.27 7.14
N SER A 149 30.60 -10.25 6.74
CA SER A 149 30.57 -11.61 7.28
C SER A 149 31.21 -12.61 6.34
#